data_75bf00b50778bb8fe7b0ffb36d1c524c
#
_entry.id   75bf00b50778bb8fe7b0ffb36d1c524c
#
_cell.length_a   1.000
_cell.length_b   1.000
_cell.length_c   1.000
_cell.angle_alpha   90.00
_cell.angle_beta   90.00
_cell.angle_gamma   90.00
#
_symmetry.space_group_name_H-M   'P 1'
#
loop_
_entity.id
_entity.type
_entity.pdbx_description
1 polymer ?
#
loop_
_entity_poly.entity_id
_entity_poly.type
_entity_poly.pdbx_seq_one_letter_code
_entity_poly.pdbx_strand_id
1 'polypeptide(L)'
;RRRKILEEMGIKFNLGVEIGKDIKFKNLYDKYDAVFLAMGTYTSLEGGFNGEKLPGVYKAIDYLISNTKKLLNMSSGKSEYINFKGKNVVVLGGGDTAMDCNRTAIRQGAKSVTCLYRRDEVNMPGSRKEVKNAKEEGVIFDFNVQPIDILGNNKVEGVKIVQTELGEPDQNGRRVPIP
;
A
#
# COMPACT_ATOMS: atom_id res chain seq x y z
N ARG A 1 8.83 13.80 -16.81
CA ARG A 1 8.83 13.28 -18.20
C ARG A 1 7.41 12.91 -18.67
N ARG A 2 6.67 12.00 -17.98
CA ARG A 2 5.32 11.57 -18.44
C ARG A 2 4.32 12.73 -18.55
N ARG A 3 4.28 13.64 -17.55
CA ARG A 3 3.38 14.81 -17.60
C ARG A 3 3.61 15.65 -18.84
N LYS A 4 4.86 15.93 -19.22
CA LYS A 4 5.19 16.72 -20.40
C LYS A 4 4.64 16.09 -21.70
N ILE A 5 4.73 14.76 -21.83
CA ILE A 5 4.15 14.04 -22.96
C ILE A 5 2.62 14.23 -23.01
N LEU A 6 1.95 14.14 -21.88
CA LEU A 6 0.50 14.33 -21.79
C LEU A 6 0.10 15.78 -22.10
N GLU A 7 0.89 16.76 -21.66
CA GLU A 7 0.69 18.18 -22.03
C GLU A 7 0.85 18.40 -23.54
N GLU A 8 1.85 17.78 -24.17
CA GLU A 8 2.06 17.82 -25.62
C GLU A 8 0.90 17.16 -26.41
N MET A 9 0.21 16.19 -25.79
CA MET A 9 -1.04 15.60 -26.33
C MET A 9 -2.28 16.47 -26.12
N GLY A 10 -2.15 17.66 -25.54
CA GLY A 10 -3.25 18.60 -25.32
C GLY A 10 -3.95 18.49 -23.94
N ILE A 11 -3.46 17.64 -23.04
CA ILE A 11 -4.03 17.52 -21.69
C ILE A 11 -3.62 18.71 -20.84
N LYS A 12 -4.62 19.38 -20.23
CA LYS A 12 -4.39 20.51 -19.35
C LYS A 12 -4.44 20.06 -17.89
N PHE A 13 -3.38 20.35 -17.14
CA PHE A 13 -3.29 20.06 -15.71
C PHE A 13 -3.58 21.32 -14.90
N ASN A 14 -4.63 21.30 -14.09
CA ASN A 14 -4.93 22.35 -13.11
C ASN A 14 -4.45 21.85 -11.74
N LEU A 15 -3.24 22.25 -11.35
CA LEU A 15 -2.60 21.81 -10.11
C LEU A 15 -2.90 22.77 -8.97
N GLY A 16 -2.83 22.26 -7.72
CA GLY A 16 -3.10 23.06 -6.52
C GLY A 16 -4.57 23.44 -6.34
N VAL A 17 -5.48 22.68 -6.97
CA VAL A 17 -6.93 22.90 -6.90
C VAL A 17 -7.58 21.73 -6.19
N GLU A 18 -8.32 22.01 -5.13
CA GLU A 18 -9.10 21.03 -4.36
C GLU A 18 -10.58 21.12 -4.76
N ILE A 19 -11.07 20.02 -5.36
CA ILE A 19 -12.49 19.93 -5.74
C ILE A 19 -13.33 19.75 -4.47
N GLY A 20 -14.37 20.53 -4.36
CA GLY A 20 -15.23 20.63 -3.16
C GLY A 20 -14.92 21.86 -2.30
N LYS A 21 -13.69 22.40 -2.41
CA LYS A 21 -13.26 23.59 -1.70
C LYS A 21 -13.04 24.78 -2.65
N ASP A 22 -12.08 24.66 -3.58
CA ASP A 22 -11.75 25.74 -4.52
C ASP A 22 -12.70 25.75 -5.72
N ILE A 23 -13.14 24.59 -6.16
CA ILE A 23 -14.12 24.43 -7.24
C ILE A 23 -15.21 23.48 -6.77
N LYS A 24 -16.48 23.93 -6.83
CA LYS A 24 -17.62 23.06 -6.55
C LYS A 24 -17.73 21.96 -7.62
N PHE A 25 -18.00 20.73 -7.21
CA PHE A 25 -18.16 19.60 -8.14
C PHE A 25 -19.24 19.89 -9.20
N LYS A 26 -20.35 20.55 -8.81
CA LYS A 26 -21.40 20.93 -9.75
C LYS A 26 -20.87 21.77 -10.93
N ASN A 27 -19.91 22.67 -10.70
CA ASN A 27 -19.34 23.49 -11.76
C ASN A 27 -18.59 22.65 -12.81
N LEU A 28 -17.99 21.53 -12.40
CA LEU A 28 -17.36 20.59 -13.36
C LEU A 28 -18.43 19.87 -14.16
N TYR A 29 -19.46 19.38 -13.47
CA TYR A 29 -20.57 18.68 -14.11
C TYR A 29 -21.32 19.54 -15.13
N ASP A 30 -21.53 20.82 -14.82
CA ASP A 30 -22.23 21.76 -15.71
C ASP A 30 -21.35 22.24 -16.90
N LYS A 31 -20.02 22.12 -16.77
CA LYS A 31 -19.05 22.67 -17.75
C LYS A 31 -18.57 21.63 -18.77
N TYR A 32 -18.54 20.36 -18.40
CA TYR A 32 -17.94 19.30 -19.23
C TYR A 32 -18.98 18.23 -19.60
N ASP A 33 -18.86 17.67 -20.80
CA ASP A 33 -19.73 16.61 -21.29
C ASP A 33 -19.58 15.31 -20.51
N ALA A 34 -18.40 15.09 -19.90
CA ALA A 34 -18.13 13.94 -19.04
C ALA A 34 -17.12 14.32 -17.95
N VAL A 35 -17.30 13.73 -16.75
CA VAL A 35 -16.37 13.89 -15.64
C VAL A 35 -15.92 12.51 -15.18
N PHE A 36 -14.62 12.24 -15.26
CA PHE A 36 -14.00 11.00 -14.78
C PHE A 36 -13.43 11.19 -13.37
N LEU A 37 -13.88 10.40 -12.41
CA LEU A 37 -13.44 10.47 -11.03
C LEU A 37 -12.31 9.47 -10.80
N ALA A 38 -11.11 9.98 -10.55
CA ALA A 38 -9.90 9.20 -10.33
C ALA A 38 -9.14 9.66 -9.07
N MET A 39 -9.88 10.03 -8.00
CA MET A 39 -9.30 10.55 -6.77
C MET A 39 -8.60 9.48 -5.91
N GLY A 40 -8.77 8.19 -6.20
CA GLY A 40 -8.23 7.10 -5.40
C GLY A 40 -8.91 6.97 -4.02
N THR A 41 -8.30 6.17 -3.14
CA THR A 41 -8.74 5.97 -1.76
C THR A 41 -7.56 6.19 -0.81
N TYR A 42 -7.66 7.20 0.05
CA TYR A 42 -6.59 7.57 0.99
C TYR A 42 -6.88 7.17 2.44
N THR A 43 -8.10 6.72 2.73
CA THR A 43 -8.46 6.21 4.06
C THR A 43 -8.05 4.75 4.16
N SER A 44 -7.07 4.47 5.01
CA SER A 44 -6.63 3.10 5.28
C SER A 44 -7.65 2.39 6.14
N LEU A 45 -7.93 1.13 5.82
CA LEU A 45 -8.66 0.24 6.71
C LEU A 45 -7.75 -0.19 7.86
N GLU A 46 -8.32 -0.32 9.05
CA GLU A 46 -7.66 -0.94 10.18
C GLU A 46 -7.78 -2.47 10.05
N GLY A 47 -6.76 -3.19 10.46
CA GLY A 47 -6.75 -4.66 10.45
C GLY A 47 -7.55 -5.26 11.60
N GLY A 48 -7.77 -4.47 12.67
CA GLY A 48 -8.47 -4.91 13.87
C GLY A 48 -7.61 -5.75 14.82
N PHE A 49 -6.30 -5.64 14.71
CA PHE A 49 -5.36 -6.36 15.59
C PHE A 49 -5.00 -5.53 16.82
N ASN A 50 -4.73 -6.19 17.95
CA ASN A 50 -4.04 -5.52 19.04
C ASN A 50 -2.65 -5.06 18.55
N GLY A 51 -2.16 -3.95 19.09
CA GLY A 51 -0.83 -3.44 18.80
C GLY A 51 -0.69 -2.66 17.48
N GLU A 52 -1.74 -2.43 16.71
CA GLU A 52 -1.68 -1.63 15.46
C GLU A 52 -1.19 -0.20 15.67
N LYS A 53 -1.31 0.32 16.87
CA LYS A 53 -0.87 1.68 17.23
C LYS A 53 0.54 1.73 17.81
N LEU A 54 1.23 0.60 17.91
CA LEU A 54 2.61 0.57 18.42
C LEU A 54 3.55 1.34 17.51
N PRO A 55 4.50 2.07 18.06
CA PRO A 55 5.58 2.68 17.30
C PRO A 55 6.29 1.63 16.43
N GLY A 56 6.49 1.95 15.16
CA GLY A 56 7.05 1.02 14.17
C GLY A 56 6.00 0.31 13.31
N VAL A 57 4.71 0.48 13.62
CA VAL A 57 3.60 0.07 12.74
C VAL A 57 3.17 1.27 11.90
N TYR A 58 3.11 1.10 10.59
CA TYR A 58 2.83 2.17 9.64
C TYR A 58 1.75 1.76 8.65
N LYS A 59 0.93 2.72 8.26
CA LYS A 59 -0.01 2.56 7.16
C LYS A 59 0.74 2.62 5.82
N ALA A 60 0.40 1.74 4.91
CA ALA A 60 1.08 1.60 3.61
C ALA A 60 1.15 2.92 2.83
N ILE A 61 0.04 3.65 2.74
CA ILE A 61 -0.03 4.91 2.00
C ILE A 61 0.87 5.99 2.62
N ASP A 62 0.88 6.12 3.95
CA ASP A 62 1.75 7.09 4.64
C ASP A 62 3.23 6.78 4.36
N TYR A 63 3.60 5.51 4.41
CA TYR A 63 4.94 5.05 4.07
C TYR A 63 5.34 5.40 2.63
N LEU A 64 4.51 5.04 1.65
CA LEU A 64 4.78 5.30 0.23
C LEU A 64 4.83 6.80 -0.09
N ILE A 65 3.93 7.60 0.49
CA ILE A 65 3.95 9.06 0.35
C ILE A 65 5.23 9.65 0.93
N SER A 66 5.63 9.24 2.15
CA SER A 66 6.85 9.74 2.80
C SER A 66 8.09 9.46 1.95
N ASN A 67 8.19 8.24 1.40
CA ASN A 67 9.28 7.85 0.52
C ASN A 67 9.29 8.64 -0.79
N THR A 68 8.14 8.82 -1.43
CA THR A 68 8.03 9.59 -2.68
C THR A 68 8.42 11.04 -2.48
N LYS A 69 7.95 11.69 -1.41
CA LYS A 69 8.34 13.06 -1.06
C LYS A 69 9.83 13.19 -0.85
N LYS A 70 10.44 12.23 -0.15
CA LYS A 70 11.90 12.19 0.08
C LYS A 70 12.67 12.11 -1.24
N LEU A 71 12.29 11.19 -2.13
CA LEU A 71 12.95 11.01 -3.43
C LEU A 71 12.82 12.21 -4.36
N LEU A 72 11.70 12.94 -4.27
CA LEU A 72 11.44 14.13 -5.07
C LEU A 72 11.97 15.43 -4.43
N ASN A 73 12.68 15.34 -3.29
CA ASN A 73 13.13 16.49 -2.50
C ASN A 73 12.00 17.46 -2.16
N MET A 74 10.79 16.95 -1.96
CA MET A 74 9.63 17.73 -1.55
C MET A 74 9.62 17.89 -0.03
N SER A 75 9.14 19.05 0.46
CA SER A 75 8.90 19.21 1.90
C SER A 75 7.90 18.15 2.38
N SER A 76 8.27 17.41 3.40
CA SER A 76 7.39 16.41 4.03
C SER A 76 6.27 17.05 4.88
N GLY A 77 6.32 18.35 5.08
CA GLY A 77 5.43 19.03 6.02
C GLY A 77 5.68 18.52 7.45
N LYS A 78 4.58 18.09 8.13
CA LYS A 78 4.66 17.51 9.47
C LYS A 78 4.93 16.00 9.48
N SER A 79 4.94 15.32 8.32
CA SER A 79 5.15 13.88 8.25
C SER A 79 6.64 13.54 8.24
N GLU A 80 7.08 12.74 9.19
CA GLU A 80 8.44 12.23 9.26
C GLU A 80 8.70 11.21 8.14
N TYR A 81 9.94 11.21 7.62
CA TYR A 81 10.37 10.21 6.63
C TYR A 81 10.51 8.84 7.30
N ILE A 82 9.72 7.88 6.83
CA ILE A 82 9.78 6.49 7.29
C ILE A 82 10.91 5.78 6.55
N ASN A 83 11.93 5.35 7.29
CA ASN A 83 13.14 4.72 6.75
C ASN A 83 13.34 3.32 7.34
N PHE A 84 13.38 2.33 6.48
CA PHE A 84 13.57 0.92 6.86
C PHE A 84 14.98 0.39 6.62
N LYS A 85 15.96 1.25 6.31
CA LYS A 85 17.34 0.81 6.13
C LYS A 85 17.83 0.00 7.34
N GLY A 86 18.32 -1.22 7.08
CA GLY A 86 18.83 -2.14 8.11
C GLY A 86 17.77 -2.74 9.05
N LYS A 87 16.48 -2.54 8.77
CA LYS A 87 15.37 -3.10 9.57
C LYS A 87 14.85 -4.40 8.98
N ASN A 88 14.29 -5.25 9.82
CA ASN A 88 13.43 -6.34 9.38
C ASN A 88 12.03 -5.76 9.20
N VAL A 89 11.43 -5.98 8.05
CA VAL A 89 10.13 -5.40 7.68
C VAL A 89 9.15 -6.52 7.39
N VAL A 90 7.95 -6.39 7.94
CA VAL A 90 6.83 -7.28 7.63
C VAL A 90 5.74 -6.46 6.97
N VAL A 91 5.26 -6.91 5.82
CA VAL A 91 4.15 -6.28 5.09
C VAL A 91 2.94 -7.19 5.13
N LEU A 92 1.81 -6.67 5.60
CA LEU A 92 0.57 -7.41 5.72
C LEU A 92 -0.31 -7.13 4.50
N GLY A 93 -0.54 -8.15 3.68
CA GLY A 93 -1.43 -8.07 2.52
C GLY A 93 -0.79 -8.48 1.20
N GLY A 94 -1.61 -8.72 0.19
CA GLY A 94 -1.20 -9.28 -1.10
C GLY A 94 -1.63 -8.47 -2.33
N GLY A 95 -2.04 -7.21 -2.17
CA GLY A 95 -2.39 -6.31 -3.28
C GLY A 95 -1.20 -5.54 -3.83
N ASP A 96 -1.40 -4.78 -4.90
CA ASP A 96 -0.35 -3.98 -5.54
C ASP A 96 0.27 -2.96 -4.58
N THR A 97 -0.52 -2.36 -3.68
CA THR A 97 0.01 -1.48 -2.63
C THR A 97 1.01 -2.20 -1.70
N ALA A 98 0.75 -3.48 -1.38
CA ALA A 98 1.69 -4.27 -0.59
C ALA A 98 2.97 -4.56 -1.39
N MET A 99 2.85 -4.81 -2.70
CA MET A 99 4.03 -4.98 -3.58
C MET A 99 4.87 -3.70 -3.64
N ASP A 100 4.23 -2.55 -3.73
CA ASP A 100 4.92 -1.26 -3.68
C ASP A 100 5.67 -1.07 -2.35
N CYS A 101 5.04 -1.40 -1.22
CA CYS A 101 5.68 -1.34 0.10
C CYS A 101 6.88 -2.30 0.21
N ASN A 102 6.71 -3.55 -0.20
CA ASN A 102 7.75 -4.56 -0.19
C ASN A 102 8.99 -4.10 -0.97
N ARG A 103 8.80 -3.72 -2.22
CA ARG A 103 9.87 -3.30 -3.12
C ARG A 103 10.52 -1.99 -2.68
N THR A 104 9.72 -1.06 -2.15
CA THR A 104 10.24 0.19 -1.57
C THR A 104 11.15 -0.10 -0.38
N ALA A 105 10.76 -1.01 0.52
CA ALA A 105 11.58 -1.38 1.68
C ALA A 105 12.90 -2.06 1.27
N ILE A 106 12.88 -2.97 0.29
CA ILE A 106 14.10 -3.55 -0.29
C ILE A 106 15.02 -2.44 -0.81
N ARG A 107 14.49 -1.51 -1.60
CA ARG A 107 15.26 -0.42 -2.23
C ARG A 107 15.77 0.62 -1.22
N GLN A 108 15.13 0.75 -0.07
CA GLN A 108 15.65 1.53 1.06
C GLN A 108 16.82 0.82 1.78
N GLY A 109 17.07 -0.46 1.50
CA GLY A 109 18.12 -1.27 2.14
C GLY A 109 17.65 -1.90 3.44
N ALA A 110 16.41 -2.34 3.54
CA ALA A 110 15.94 -3.18 4.64
C ALA A 110 16.80 -4.46 4.73
N LYS A 111 17.00 -4.96 5.96
CA LYS A 111 17.76 -6.19 6.20
C LYS A 111 17.01 -7.42 5.69
N SER A 112 15.70 -7.44 5.89
CA SER A 112 14.78 -8.43 5.33
C SER A 112 13.42 -7.81 5.11
N VAL A 113 12.69 -8.31 4.11
CA VAL A 113 11.28 -7.94 3.86
C VAL A 113 10.48 -9.22 3.70
N THR A 114 9.49 -9.41 4.54
CA THR A 114 8.57 -10.56 4.50
C THR A 114 7.15 -10.08 4.25
N CYS A 115 6.53 -10.60 3.21
CA CYS A 115 5.13 -10.35 2.87
C CYS A 115 4.26 -11.48 3.41
N LEU A 116 3.37 -11.19 4.34
CA LEU A 116 2.42 -12.15 4.90
C LEU A 116 1.09 -12.06 4.16
N TYR A 117 0.62 -13.18 3.64
CA TYR A 117 -0.64 -13.23 2.93
C TYR A 117 -1.51 -14.41 3.34
N ARG A 118 -2.78 -14.13 3.65
CA ARG A 118 -3.74 -15.11 4.22
C ARG A 118 -4.30 -16.13 3.23
N ARG A 119 -3.92 -16.08 1.97
CA ARG A 119 -4.24 -17.07 0.93
C ARG A 119 -2.96 -17.53 0.26
N ASP A 120 -3.09 -18.42 -0.71
CA ASP A 120 -1.99 -18.85 -1.56
C ASP A 120 -1.62 -17.78 -2.62
N GLU A 121 -0.55 -18.05 -3.33
CA GLU A 121 -0.05 -17.17 -4.38
C GLU A 121 -1.03 -17.01 -5.55
N VAL A 122 -1.77 -18.08 -5.90
CA VAL A 122 -2.72 -18.06 -7.02
C VAL A 122 -3.88 -17.09 -6.75
N ASN A 123 -4.31 -17.03 -5.48
CA ASN A 123 -5.39 -16.16 -5.01
C ASN A 123 -4.93 -14.75 -4.61
N MET A 124 -3.68 -14.38 -4.91
CA MET A 124 -3.14 -13.07 -4.61
C MET A 124 -3.75 -12.01 -5.55
N PRO A 125 -4.31 -10.88 -5.03
CA PRO A 125 -4.94 -9.86 -5.88
C PRO A 125 -3.94 -8.94 -6.58
N GLY A 126 -2.68 -8.94 -6.14
CA GLY A 126 -1.61 -8.18 -6.77
C GLY A 126 -1.27 -8.70 -8.16
N SER A 127 -0.83 -7.80 -9.02
CA SER A 127 -0.38 -8.14 -10.37
C SER A 127 0.72 -9.21 -10.31
N ARG A 128 0.58 -10.30 -11.07
CA ARG A 128 1.57 -11.39 -11.14
C ARG A 128 2.97 -10.88 -11.49
N LYS A 129 3.05 -9.84 -12.32
CA LYS A 129 4.30 -9.18 -12.69
C LYS A 129 4.95 -8.51 -11.48
N GLU A 130 4.17 -7.80 -10.66
CA GLU A 130 4.70 -7.12 -9.46
C GLU A 130 5.12 -8.13 -8.39
N VAL A 131 4.38 -9.23 -8.21
CA VAL A 131 4.77 -10.33 -7.32
C VAL A 131 6.09 -10.96 -7.78
N LYS A 132 6.23 -11.24 -9.08
CA LYS A 132 7.46 -11.76 -9.66
C LYS A 132 8.64 -10.81 -9.42
N ASN A 133 8.46 -9.52 -9.74
CA ASN A 133 9.48 -8.50 -9.52
C ASN A 133 9.89 -8.41 -8.03
N ALA A 134 8.92 -8.49 -7.10
CA ALA A 134 9.21 -8.45 -5.67
C ALA A 134 10.05 -9.66 -5.21
N LYS A 135 9.74 -10.87 -5.72
CA LYS A 135 10.55 -12.07 -5.46
C LYS A 135 11.96 -11.94 -6.01
N GLU A 136 12.12 -11.44 -7.23
CA GLU A 136 13.42 -11.20 -7.86
C GLU A 136 14.25 -10.15 -7.10
N GLU A 137 13.60 -9.16 -6.48
CA GLU A 137 14.24 -8.16 -5.62
C GLU A 137 14.56 -8.70 -4.20
N GLY A 138 14.19 -9.94 -3.87
CA GLY A 138 14.54 -10.60 -2.60
C GLY A 138 13.47 -10.52 -1.50
N VAL A 139 12.23 -10.19 -1.84
CA VAL A 139 11.11 -10.27 -0.89
C VAL A 139 10.77 -11.72 -0.59
N ILE A 140 10.66 -12.06 0.68
CA ILE A 140 10.20 -13.36 1.17
C ILE A 140 8.68 -13.34 1.25
N PHE A 141 8.01 -14.33 0.71
CA PHE A 141 6.55 -14.49 0.80
C PHE A 141 6.21 -15.65 1.72
N ASP A 142 5.34 -15.38 2.67
CA ASP A 142 4.73 -16.38 3.54
C ASP A 142 3.22 -16.40 3.26
N PHE A 143 2.80 -17.48 2.63
CA PHE A 143 1.42 -17.68 2.17
C PHE A 143 0.63 -18.52 3.17
N ASN A 144 -0.70 -18.43 3.08
CA ASN A 144 -1.62 -19.14 3.96
C ASN A 144 -1.36 -18.84 5.45
N VAL A 145 -1.01 -17.59 5.75
CA VAL A 145 -0.81 -17.10 7.10
C VAL A 145 -1.62 -15.83 7.35
N GLN A 146 -2.37 -15.82 8.44
CA GLN A 146 -3.16 -14.66 8.85
C GLN A 146 -2.57 -14.05 10.13
N PRO A 147 -2.25 -12.75 10.12
CA PRO A 147 -1.88 -12.05 11.33
C PRO A 147 -3.09 -11.96 12.26
N ILE A 148 -2.86 -12.18 13.56
CA ILE A 148 -3.89 -12.11 14.61
C ILE A 148 -3.53 -11.12 15.70
N ASP A 149 -2.26 -10.75 15.83
CA ASP A 149 -1.80 -9.83 16.86
C ASP A 149 -0.45 -9.20 16.46
N ILE A 150 -0.20 -7.97 16.90
CA ILE A 150 1.08 -7.30 16.76
C ILE A 150 1.72 -7.22 18.14
N LEU A 151 2.88 -7.84 18.27
CA LEU A 151 3.58 -8.02 19.53
C LEU A 151 4.54 -6.86 19.80
N GLY A 152 4.62 -6.46 21.05
CA GLY A 152 5.57 -5.48 21.56
C GLY A 152 5.01 -4.70 22.75
N ASN A 153 5.90 -4.07 23.52
CA ASN A 153 5.50 -3.22 24.63
C ASN A 153 5.57 -1.72 24.27
N ASN A 154 6.76 -1.23 23.92
CA ASN A 154 7.00 0.17 23.57
C ASN A 154 7.09 0.41 22.07
N LYS A 155 7.29 -0.62 21.29
CA LYS A 155 7.38 -0.63 19.84
C LYS A 155 7.04 -2.02 19.31
N VAL A 156 6.80 -2.14 17.99
CA VAL A 156 6.63 -3.45 17.36
C VAL A 156 7.89 -4.31 17.49
N GLU A 157 7.71 -5.55 17.90
CA GLU A 157 8.76 -6.56 18.07
C GLU A 157 8.49 -7.80 17.22
N GLY A 158 7.22 -8.05 16.86
CA GLY A 158 6.83 -9.18 16.04
C GLY A 158 5.37 -9.12 15.63
N VAL A 159 4.97 -10.11 14.84
CA VAL A 159 3.60 -10.35 14.41
C VAL A 159 3.24 -11.80 14.75
N LYS A 160 2.17 -11.99 15.49
CA LYS A 160 1.60 -13.32 15.76
C LYS A 160 0.72 -13.71 14.58
N ILE A 161 0.98 -14.88 14.04
CA ILE A 161 0.25 -15.43 12.88
C ILE A 161 -0.37 -16.76 13.21
N VAL A 162 -1.41 -17.13 12.45
CA VAL A 162 -1.98 -18.48 12.38
C VAL A 162 -1.91 -18.99 10.94
N GLN A 163 -1.76 -20.28 10.78
CA GLN A 163 -1.89 -20.95 9.49
C GLN A 163 -3.34 -20.90 9.04
N THR A 164 -3.56 -20.76 7.73
CA THR A 164 -4.90 -20.77 7.15
C THR A 164 -5.00 -21.82 6.06
N GLU A 165 -6.19 -22.39 5.94
CA GLU A 165 -6.58 -23.22 4.80
C GLU A 165 -7.57 -22.45 3.91
N LEU A 166 -7.66 -22.82 2.64
CA LEU A 166 -8.58 -22.21 1.70
C LEU A 166 -9.90 -22.96 1.67
N GLY A 167 -10.93 -22.36 2.29
CA GLY A 167 -12.31 -22.82 2.22
C GLY A 167 -12.97 -22.55 0.87
N GLU A 168 -14.29 -22.65 0.84
CA GLU A 168 -15.12 -22.38 -0.34
C GLU A 168 -15.04 -20.90 -0.78
N PRO A 169 -15.26 -20.61 -2.06
CA PRO A 169 -15.34 -19.23 -2.54
C PRO A 169 -16.49 -18.45 -1.90
N ASP A 170 -16.23 -17.18 -1.60
CA ASP A 170 -17.25 -16.21 -1.19
C ASP A 170 -18.13 -15.77 -2.39
N GLN A 171 -19.09 -14.86 -2.15
CA GLN A 171 -19.98 -14.31 -3.18
C GLN A 171 -19.24 -13.60 -4.34
N ASN A 172 -17.98 -13.24 -4.13
CA ASN A 172 -17.11 -12.61 -5.15
C ASN A 172 -16.16 -13.62 -5.81
N GLY A 173 -16.35 -14.91 -5.58
CA GLY A 173 -15.51 -15.98 -6.11
C GLY A 173 -14.13 -16.10 -5.45
N ARG A 174 -13.90 -15.46 -4.29
CA ARG A 174 -12.63 -15.52 -3.57
C ARG A 174 -12.69 -16.57 -2.47
N ARG A 175 -11.77 -17.50 -2.46
CA ARG A 175 -11.67 -18.53 -1.42
C ARG A 175 -11.48 -17.90 -0.04
N VAL A 176 -12.28 -18.34 0.92
CA VAL A 176 -12.24 -17.80 2.29
C VAL A 176 -11.05 -18.43 3.05
N PRO A 177 -10.15 -17.63 3.63
CA PRO A 177 -9.09 -18.18 4.48
C PRO A 177 -9.70 -18.59 5.83
N ILE A 178 -9.50 -19.85 6.21
CA ILE A 178 -9.96 -20.46 7.47
C ILE A 178 -8.73 -20.69 8.32
N PRO A 179 -8.63 -20.08 9.52
CA PRO A 179 -7.54 -20.34 10.48
C PRO A 179 -7.55 -21.76 11.03
#